data_bf7d6d31591535d1b84d87bbeb2c47db
#
_entry.id   bf7d6d31591535d1b84d87bbeb2c47db
#
_cell.length_a   1.000
_cell.length_b   1.000
_cell.length_c   1.000
_cell.angle_alpha   90.00
_cell.angle_beta   90.00
_cell.angle_gamma   90.00
#
_symmetry.space_group_name_H-M   'P 1'
#
loop_
_entity.id
_entity.type
_entity.pdbx_description
1 polymer ?
#
loop_
_entity_poly.entity_id
_entity_poly.type
_entity_poly.pdbx_seq_one_letter_code
_entity_poly.pdbx_strand_id
1 'polypeptide(L)'
;STQKMRLNLADRLQTILRESIVSVDCAQNLVLIKTMSGLGPAAGAAFDGMEISSKVGTVAGDDTVLIVMRENESAAELCEEIADMQKQRQTK
;
A
#
# COMPACT_ATOMS: atom_id res chain seq x y z
N SER A 1 -3.86 3.42 16.27
CA SER A 1 -4.12 4.73 15.71
C SER A 1 -5.24 4.67 14.69
N THR A 2 -6.04 5.68 14.71
CA THR A 2 -7.12 5.75 13.74
C THR A 2 -6.59 6.03 12.35
N GLN A 3 -5.33 6.39 12.28
CA GLN A 3 -4.69 6.65 11.01
C GLN A 3 -4.37 5.39 10.26
N LYS A 4 -4.36 4.28 10.95
CA LYS A 4 -4.04 3.04 10.29
C LYS A 4 -4.96 2.81 9.13
N MET A 5 -4.40 2.27 8.09
CA MET A 5 -5.18 1.92 6.94
C MET A 5 -6.29 0.97 7.37
N ARG A 6 -7.37 1.07 6.68
CA ARG A 6 -8.45 0.13 6.92
C ARG A 6 -8.16 -1.17 6.18
N LEU A 7 -6.97 -1.73 6.45
CA LEU A 7 -6.58 -2.95 5.78
C LEU A 7 -7.46 -4.12 6.16
N ASN A 8 -8.04 -4.03 7.34
CA ASN A 8 -8.96 -5.08 7.77
C ASN A 8 -10.34 -4.92 7.14
N LEU A 9 -10.47 -3.93 6.30
CA LEU A 9 -11.72 -3.67 5.63
C LEU A 9 -12.24 -4.91 4.96
N ALA A 10 -11.35 -5.59 4.26
CA ALA A 10 -11.73 -6.82 3.60
C ALA A 10 -10.54 -7.74 3.66
N ASP A 11 -10.72 -8.87 4.31
CA ASP A 11 -9.65 -9.86 4.42
C ASP A 11 -9.13 -10.26 3.05
N ARG A 12 -10.03 -10.29 2.09
CA ARG A 12 -9.67 -10.68 0.75
C ARG A 12 -8.70 -9.70 0.12
N LEU A 13 -8.96 -8.41 0.29
CA LEU A 13 -8.05 -7.39 -0.23
C LEU A 13 -6.70 -7.46 0.44
N GLN A 14 -6.72 -7.70 1.73
CA GLN A 14 -5.48 -7.81 2.48
C GLN A 14 -4.62 -8.96 1.96
N THR A 15 -5.27 -10.08 1.70
CA THR A 15 -4.57 -11.25 1.19
C THR A 15 -3.97 -10.96 -0.17
N ILE A 16 -4.74 -10.35 -1.05
CA ILE A 16 -4.25 -10.01 -2.37
C ILE A 16 -3.03 -9.10 -2.28
N LEU A 17 -3.11 -8.11 -1.42
CA LEU A 17 -2.01 -7.17 -1.29
C LEU A 17 -0.76 -7.84 -0.74
N ARG A 18 -0.92 -8.67 0.28
CA ARG A 18 0.23 -9.35 0.86
C ARG A 18 0.95 -10.20 -0.17
N GLU A 19 0.20 -10.82 -1.05
CA GLU A 19 0.80 -11.73 -2.02
C GLU A 19 1.29 -11.03 -3.25
N SER A 20 0.81 -9.83 -3.51
CA SER A 20 1.20 -9.08 -4.70
C SER A 20 2.45 -8.23 -4.48
N ILE A 21 2.65 -7.75 -3.27
CA ILE A 21 3.64 -6.74 -3.01
C ILE A 21 5.01 -7.36 -2.85
N VAL A 22 5.97 -6.82 -3.61
CA VAL A 22 7.36 -7.23 -3.53
C VAL A 22 8.12 -6.35 -2.56
N SER A 23 7.90 -5.05 -2.63
CA SER A 23 8.61 -4.12 -1.76
C SER A 23 7.83 -2.83 -1.65
N VAL A 24 8.15 -2.06 -0.63
CA VAL A 24 7.56 -0.75 -0.42
C VAL A 24 8.63 0.20 0.06
N ASP A 25 8.56 1.43 -0.40
CA ASP A 25 9.51 2.45 -0.01
C ASP A 25 8.78 3.78 -0.02
N CYS A 26 9.32 4.75 0.68
CA CYS A 26 8.73 6.08 0.66
C CYS A 26 9.79 7.12 0.41
N ALA A 27 9.35 8.22 -0.18
CA ALA A 27 10.20 9.37 -0.44
C ALA A 27 9.34 10.59 -0.22
N GLN A 28 9.62 11.33 0.84
CA GLN A 28 8.85 12.49 1.18
C GLN A 28 7.38 12.12 1.31
N ASN A 29 6.52 12.67 0.48
CA ASN A 29 5.09 12.41 0.58
C ASN A 29 4.61 11.31 -0.38
N LEU A 30 5.53 10.51 -0.88
CA LEU A 30 5.20 9.47 -1.85
C LEU A 30 5.47 8.10 -1.27
N VAL A 31 4.59 7.18 -1.56
CA VAL A 31 4.79 5.78 -1.19
C VAL A 31 4.85 4.99 -2.48
N LEU A 32 5.96 4.31 -2.69
CA LEU A 32 6.16 3.52 -3.90
C LEU A 32 6.10 2.05 -3.57
N ILE A 33 5.22 1.36 -4.21
CA ILE A 33 5.00 -0.06 -3.96
C ILE A 33 5.31 -0.82 -5.23
N LYS A 34 6.20 -1.80 -5.11
CA LYS A 34 6.50 -2.67 -6.23
C LYS A 34 5.70 -3.94 -6.04
N THR A 35 5.10 -4.40 -7.12
CA THR A 35 4.32 -5.63 -7.09
C THR A 35 4.91 -6.63 -8.06
N MET A 36 4.35 -7.81 -8.04
CA MET A 36 4.67 -8.78 -9.05
C MET A 36 4.16 -8.28 -10.40
N SER A 37 4.81 -8.75 -11.44
CA SER A 37 4.49 -8.34 -12.80
C SER A 37 3.01 -8.54 -13.09
N GLY A 38 2.38 -7.52 -13.64
CA GLY A 38 0.97 -7.59 -13.99
C GLY A 38 0.00 -7.31 -12.87
N LEU A 39 0.48 -7.20 -11.63
CA LEU A 39 -0.41 -7.03 -10.48
C LEU A 39 -0.50 -5.59 -9.98
N GLY A 40 0.21 -4.68 -10.64
CA GLY A 40 0.12 -3.27 -10.27
C GLY A 40 -1.30 -2.73 -10.29
N PRO A 41 -2.02 -2.92 -11.39
CA PRO A 41 -3.38 -2.35 -11.46
C PRO A 41 -4.31 -2.90 -10.40
N ALA A 42 -4.22 -4.20 -10.11
CA ALA A 42 -5.08 -4.79 -9.09
C ALA A 42 -4.74 -4.24 -7.71
N ALA A 43 -3.45 -4.14 -7.41
CA ALA A 43 -3.03 -3.58 -6.13
C ALA A 43 -3.42 -2.12 -6.03
N GLY A 44 -3.26 -1.37 -7.11
CA GLY A 44 -3.65 0.03 -7.12
C GLY A 44 -5.13 0.22 -6.87
N ALA A 45 -5.95 -0.62 -7.48
CA ALA A 45 -7.38 -0.54 -7.28
C ALA A 45 -7.73 -0.84 -5.83
N ALA A 46 -7.02 -1.81 -5.22
CA ALA A 46 -7.27 -2.16 -3.83
C ALA A 46 -6.94 -0.98 -2.92
N PHE A 47 -5.79 -0.36 -3.12
CA PHE A 47 -5.42 0.80 -2.31
C PHE A 47 -6.37 1.96 -2.52
N ASP A 48 -6.81 2.13 -3.76
CA ASP A 48 -7.68 3.25 -4.08
C ASP A 48 -9.04 3.08 -3.41
N GLY A 49 -9.46 1.85 -3.20
CA GLY A 49 -10.73 1.59 -2.55
C GLY A 49 -10.69 1.65 -1.04
N MET A 50 -9.51 1.76 -0.45
CA MET A 50 -9.38 1.83 0.98
C MET A 50 -9.45 3.26 1.46
N GLU A 51 -9.95 3.43 2.68
CA GLU A 51 -9.93 4.73 3.33
C GLU A 51 -8.58 4.90 4.01
N ILE A 52 -7.69 5.56 3.32
CA ILE A 52 -6.37 5.83 3.87
C ILE A 52 -6.28 7.30 4.17
N SER A 53 -6.06 7.60 5.44
CA SER A 53 -6.00 8.98 5.90
C SER A 53 -4.89 9.73 5.18
N SER A 54 -5.20 10.93 4.73
CA SER A 54 -4.23 11.81 4.06
C SER A 54 -3.81 11.33 2.69
N LYS A 55 -4.51 10.39 2.13
CA LYS A 55 -4.24 9.97 0.77
C LYS A 55 -4.82 10.97 -0.21
N VAL A 56 -3.99 11.39 -1.17
CA VAL A 56 -4.46 12.28 -2.23
C VAL A 56 -4.95 11.46 -3.42
N GLY A 57 -4.18 10.46 -3.80
CA GLY A 57 -4.56 9.64 -4.94
C GLY A 57 -3.57 8.53 -5.18
N THR A 58 -3.90 7.67 -6.12
CA THR A 58 -3.12 6.49 -6.43
C THR A 58 -2.97 6.35 -7.94
N VAL A 59 -1.76 6.01 -8.36
CA VAL A 59 -1.48 5.73 -9.77
C VAL A 59 -0.82 4.37 -9.84
N ALA A 60 -1.22 3.57 -10.82
CA ALA A 60 -0.68 2.22 -10.94
C ALA A 60 -0.14 1.97 -12.33
N GLY A 61 1.02 1.34 -12.38
CA GLY A 61 1.59 0.80 -13.61
C GLY A 61 1.52 -0.71 -13.57
N ASP A 62 2.27 -1.36 -14.43
CA ASP A 62 2.21 -2.81 -14.54
C ASP A 62 2.63 -3.50 -13.23
N ASP A 63 3.71 -3.03 -12.63
CA ASP A 63 4.26 -3.63 -11.42
C ASP A 63 4.57 -2.61 -10.35
N THR A 64 3.95 -1.44 -10.42
CA THR A 64 4.26 -0.36 -9.52
C THR A 64 3.00 0.41 -9.16
N VAL A 65 2.87 0.75 -7.90
CA VAL A 65 1.78 1.60 -7.42
C VAL A 65 2.41 2.79 -6.71
N LEU A 66 1.94 3.96 -7.08
CA LEU A 66 2.41 5.19 -6.44
C LEU A 66 1.25 5.83 -5.72
N ILE A 67 1.39 6.01 -4.42
CA ILE A 67 0.38 6.67 -3.61
C ILE A 67 0.90 8.02 -3.19
N VAL A 68 0.14 9.05 -3.49
CA VAL A 68 0.50 10.41 -3.13
C VAL A 68 -0.21 10.76 -1.84
N MET A 69 0.57 11.16 -0.85
CA MET A 69 0.04 11.53 0.46
C MET A 69 0.14 13.04 0.64
N ARG A 70 -0.65 13.57 1.57
CA ARG A 70 -0.60 15.02 1.80
C ARG A 70 0.63 15.44 2.57
N GLU A 71 1.15 14.54 3.41
CA GLU A 71 2.25 14.90 4.29
C GLU A 71 3.30 13.83 4.30
N ASN A 72 4.53 14.25 4.58
CA ASN A 72 5.64 13.30 4.64
C ASN A 72 5.44 12.28 5.76
N GLU A 73 4.90 12.72 6.88
CA GLU A 73 4.67 11.82 8.00
C GLU A 73 3.67 10.74 7.66
N SER A 74 2.62 11.13 6.95
CA SER A 74 1.59 10.17 6.56
C SER A 74 2.16 9.13 5.61
N ALA A 75 3.05 9.55 4.73
CA ALA A 75 3.68 8.62 3.81
C ALA A 75 4.53 7.62 4.57
N ALA A 76 5.30 8.10 5.53
CA ALA A 76 6.15 7.22 6.32
C ALA A 76 5.32 6.20 7.10
N GLU A 77 4.23 6.65 7.68
CA GLU A 77 3.36 5.76 8.44
C GLU A 77 2.74 4.70 7.55
N LEU A 78 2.27 5.11 6.39
CA LEU A 78 1.67 4.16 5.46
C LEU A 78 2.70 3.13 5.00
N CYS A 79 3.90 3.60 4.72
CA CYS A 79 4.98 2.73 4.30
C CYS A 79 5.26 1.67 5.35
N GLU A 80 5.29 2.09 6.62
CA GLU A 80 5.51 1.16 7.71
C GLU A 80 4.41 0.11 7.81
N GLU A 81 3.18 0.53 7.64
CA GLU A 81 2.07 -0.39 7.74
C GLU A 81 2.10 -1.42 6.64
N ILE A 82 2.45 -0.98 5.44
CA ILE A 82 2.56 -1.91 4.32
C ILE A 82 3.73 -2.86 4.52
N ALA A 83 4.84 -2.34 5.01
CA ALA A 83 6.00 -3.18 5.28
C ALA A 83 5.68 -4.23 6.33
N ASP A 84 4.94 -3.85 7.36
CA ASP A 84 4.55 -4.81 8.39
C ASP A 84 3.64 -5.88 7.83
N MET A 85 2.75 -5.50 6.96
CA MET A 85 1.86 -6.46 6.32
C MET A 85 2.66 -7.45 5.49
N GLN A 86 3.66 -6.96 4.78
CA GLN A 86 4.51 -7.82 3.98
C GLN A 86 5.31 -8.77 4.84
N LYS A 87 5.76 -8.29 5.98
CA LYS A 87 6.49 -9.11 6.93
C LYS A 87 5.67 -10.29 7.40
N GLN A 88 4.40 -10.08 7.62
CA GLN A 88 3.53 -11.16 8.08
C GLN A 88 3.54 -12.31 7.11
N ARG A 89 3.61 -12.01 5.82
CA ARG A 89 3.68 -13.05 4.84
C ARG A 89 4.95 -13.86 4.98
N GLN A 90 6.04 -13.18 5.32
CA GLN A 90 7.34 -13.82 5.38
C GLN A 90 7.55 -14.65 6.63
N THR A 91 6.80 -14.36 7.66
CA THR A 91 7.01 -15.06 8.93
C THR A 91 6.26 -16.38 9.01
N LYS A 92 5.55 -16.74 8.00
CA LYS A 92 4.78 -17.98 8.04
C LYS A 92 5.61 -19.23 8.16
#